data_e7936c3a1614453c41626d921faaa0ad
#
_entry.id   e7936c3a1614453c41626d921faaa0ad
#
_cell.length_a   1.000
_cell.length_b   1.000
_cell.length_c   1.000
_cell.angle_alpha   90.00
_cell.angle_beta   90.00
_cell.angle_gamma   90.00
#
_symmetry.space_group_name_H-M   'P 1'
#
loop_
_entity.id
_entity.type
_entity.pdbx_description
1 polymer ?
#
loop_
_entity_poly.entity_id
_entity_poly.type
_entity_poly.pdbx_seq_one_letter_code
_entity_poly.pdbx_strand_id
1 'polypeptide(L)'
;MNNYKEIVEKLDTAKIIQLMEKLGVTDYEQKEGYVIFPTICHNIDESEASHKLYYYENSHMFMCYTNCQAMSPFTFLKQYYETRSIEYDWYNDVYQVILNCSNFNPLFSFSIERYEKKRDNYIR
;
A
#
# COMPACT_ATOMS: atom_id res chain seq x y z
N MET A 1 16.15 -17.24 -6.07
CA MET A 1 16.58 -15.91 -6.41
C MET A 1 15.74 -14.86 -5.73
N ASN A 2 16.35 -14.03 -4.93
CA ASN A 2 15.64 -13.05 -4.16
C ASN A 2 15.55 -11.71 -4.90
N ASN A 3 14.36 -11.28 -5.21
CA ASN A 3 14.11 -10.04 -5.92
C ASN A 3 13.48 -8.98 -5.04
N TYR A 4 13.54 -9.14 -3.72
CA TYR A 4 12.91 -8.20 -2.81
C TYR A 4 13.40 -6.78 -3.03
N LYS A 5 14.70 -6.60 -3.18
CA LYS A 5 15.28 -5.29 -3.41
C LYS A 5 14.75 -4.66 -4.69
N GLU A 6 14.72 -5.43 -5.78
CA GLU A 6 14.22 -4.94 -7.06
C GLU A 6 12.74 -4.55 -6.97
N ILE A 7 11.95 -5.37 -6.29
CA ILE A 7 10.53 -5.10 -6.12
C ILE A 7 10.34 -3.79 -5.36
N VAL A 8 11.04 -3.64 -4.24
CA VAL A 8 10.89 -2.47 -3.38
C VAL A 8 11.35 -1.20 -4.10
N GLU A 9 12.41 -1.28 -4.89
CA GLU A 9 12.93 -0.12 -5.60
C GLU A 9 11.97 0.43 -6.66
N LYS A 10 10.98 -0.36 -7.07
CA LYS A 10 9.96 0.09 -8.01
C LYS A 10 8.78 0.76 -7.33
N LEU A 11 8.73 0.76 -6.00
CA LEU A 11 7.58 1.26 -5.26
C LEU A 11 7.72 2.76 -5.00
N ASP A 12 7.34 3.55 -5.99
CA ASP A 12 7.28 5.00 -5.84
C ASP A 12 6.03 5.39 -5.04
N THR A 13 5.86 6.70 -4.80
CA THR A 13 4.73 7.16 -3.99
C THR A 13 3.39 6.85 -4.63
N ALA A 14 3.29 6.92 -5.96
CA ALA A 14 2.03 6.64 -6.64
C ALA A 14 1.58 5.19 -6.43
N LYS A 15 2.53 4.26 -6.49
CA LYS A 15 2.22 2.84 -6.29
C LYS A 15 1.84 2.54 -4.85
N ILE A 16 2.51 3.18 -3.91
CA ILE A 16 2.19 3.01 -2.50
C ILE A 16 0.81 3.59 -2.19
N ILE A 17 0.46 4.73 -2.75
CA ILE A 17 -0.88 5.29 -2.60
C ILE A 17 -1.92 4.28 -3.13
N GLN A 18 -1.65 3.67 -4.28
CA GLN A 18 -2.56 2.67 -4.82
C GLN A 18 -2.74 1.50 -3.87
N LEU A 19 -1.66 1.01 -3.28
CA LEU A 19 -1.73 -0.06 -2.29
C LEU A 19 -2.58 0.36 -1.10
N MET A 20 -2.33 1.55 -0.57
CA MET A 20 -3.04 2.02 0.61
C MET A 20 -4.52 2.21 0.34
N GLU A 21 -4.87 2.68 -0.85
CA GLU A 21 -6.27 2.81 -1.24
C GLU A 21 -6.96 1.46 -1.31
N LYS A 22 -6.26 0.43 -1.76
CA LYS A 22 -6.80 -0.94 -1.75
C LYS A 22 -7.02 -1.45 -0.34
N LEU A 23 -6.25 -0.97 0.61
CA LEU A 23 -6.42 -1.33 2.02
C LEU A 23 -7.49 -0.48 2.70
N GLY A 24 -8.14 0.42 1.97
CA GLY A 24 -9.24 1.20 2.49
C GLY A 24 -8.87 2.59 3.00
N VAL A 25 -7.62 3.02 2.80
CA VAL A 25 -7.22 4.36 3.24
C VAL A 25 -7.84 5.40 2.31
N THR A 26 -8.52 6.38 2.91
CA THR A 26 -9.17 7.44 2.17
C THR A 26 -8.55 8.81 2.41
N ASP A 27 -7.71 8.94 3.43
CA ASP A 27 -7.14 10.22 3.85
C ASP A 27 -5.63 10.12 3.92
N TYR A 28 -4.95 10.92 3.11
CA TYR A 28 -3.50 10.95 3.11
C TYR A 28 -3.03 12.31 2.59
N GLU A 29 -1.78 12.66 2.89
CA GLU A 29 -1.16 13.89 2.41
C GLU A 29 0.05 13.56 1.56
N GLN A 30 0.01 13.95 0.30
CA GLN A 30 1.14 13.73 -0.61
C GLN A 30 2.05 14.95 -0.58
N LYS A 31 3.32 14.71 -0.29
CA LYS A 31 4.36 15.73 -0.28
C LYS A 31 5.40 15.38 -1.31
N GLU A 32 6.37 16.27 -1.51
CA GLU A 32 7.45 15.99 -2.44
C GLU A 32 8.41 14.97 -1.83
N GLY A 33 8.41 13.77 -2.43
CA GLY A 33 9.28 12.69 -2.00
C GLY A 33 8.74 11.80 -0.89
N TYR A 34 7.57 12.11 -0.35
CA TYR A 34 6.97 11.25 0.68
C TYR A 34 5.46 11.46 0.79
N VAL A 35 4.81 10.54 1.46
CA VAL A 35 3.36 10.59 1.69
C VAL A 35 3.11 10.28 3.16
N ILE A 36 2.13 10.97 3.74
CA ILE A 36 1.73 10.78 5.14
C ILE A 36 0.39 10.09 5.17
N PHE A 37 0.31 8.98 5.88
CA PHE A 37 -0.88 8.15 6.01
C PHE A 37 -1.30 8.03 7.47
N PRO A 38 -2.56 7.64 7.72
CA PRO A 38 -2.95 7.22 9.06
C PRO A 38 -2.21 5.93 9.45
N THR A 39 -1.98 5.76 10.75
CA THR A 39 -1.16 4.65 11.28
C THR A 39 -1.94 3.34 11.30
N ILE A 40 -2.37 2.87 10.14
CA ILE A 40 -3.15 1.63 10.02
C ILE A 40 -2.30 0.39 10.28
N CYS A 41 -1.00 0.56 10.44
CA CYS A 41 -0.12 -0.55 10.82
C CYS A 41 -0.43 -1.06 12.23
N HIS A 42 -0.96 -0.21 13.12
CA HIS A 42 -1.32 -0.64 14.46
C HIS A 42 -2.69 -0.11 14.92
N ASN A 43 -3.45 0.50 14.03
CA ASN A 43 -4.83 0.94 14.32
C ASN A 43 -5.77 0.30 13.32
N ILE A 44 -6.83 -0.33 13.82
CA ILE A 44 -7.81 -0.97 12.94
C ILE A 44 -8.66 0.07 12.24
N ASP A 45 -9.09 1.09 12.98
CA ASP A 45 -9.97 2.13 12.46
C ASP A 45 -9.15 3.34 12.03
N GLU A 46 -9.26 3.69 10.75
CA GLU A 46 -8.55 4.84 10.20
C GLU A 46 -8.88 6.13 10.95
N SER A 47 -10.13 6.28 11.39
CA SER A 47 -10.58 7.49 12.06
C SER A 47 -9.92 7.70 13.43
N GLU A 48 -9.44 6.63 14.05
CA GLU A 48 -8.75 6.70 15.33
C GLU A 48 -7.24 6.76 15.19
N ALA A 49 -6.74 6.60 13.98
CA ALA A 49 -5.30 6.57 13.72
C ALA A 49 -4.76 7.99 13.58
N SER A 50 -3.57 8.21 14.11
CA SER A 50 -2.88 9.48 13.88
C SER A 50 -2.21 9.46 12.50
N HIS A 51 -1.94 10.63 11.95
CA HIS A 51 -1.26 10.74 10.65
C HIS A 51 0.25 10.76 10.89
N LYS A 52 0.78 9.64 11.31
CA LYS A 52 2.20 9.48 11.65
C LYS A 52 2.87 8.33 10.93
N LEU A 53 2.23 7.79 9.89
CA LEU A 53 2.82 6.75 9.06
C LEU A 53 3.30 7.38 7.76
N TYR A 54 4.62 7.50 7.62
CA TYR A 54 5.23 8.13 6.47
C TYR A 54 5.78 7.07 5.54
N TYR A 55 5.68 7.29 4.23
CA TYR A 55 6.38 6.49 3.25
C TYR A 55 7.35 7.40 2.50
N TYR A 56 8.66 7.07 2.54
CA TYR A 56 9.70 7.85 1.90
C TYR A 56 10.13 7.19 0.61
N GLU A 57 10.02 7.92 -0.49
CA GLU A 57 10.36 7.38 -1.80
C GLU A 57 11.85 7.05 -1.94
N ASN A 58 12.71 7.87 -1.36
CA ASN A 58 14.15 7.65 -1.46
C ASN A 58 14.62 6.34 -0.84
N SER A 59 14.10 6.01 0.32
CA SER A 59 14.49 4.79 1.03
C SER A 59 13.59 3.61 0.70
N HIS A 60 12.43 3.86 0.10
CA HIS A 60 11.38 2.86 -0.14
C HIS A 60 10.93 2.20 1.16
N MET A 61 10.88 2.98 2.24
CA MET A 61 10.53 2.48 3.57
C MET A 61 9.38 3.26 4.15
N PHE A 62 8.54 2.56 4.90
CA PHE A 62 7.58 3.18 5.79
C PHE A 62 8.27 3.53 7.10
N MET A 63 7.79 4.61 7.73
CA MET A 63 8.21 4.97 9.09
C MET A 63 6.97 5.35 9.87
N CYS A 64 6.69 4.58 10.91
CA CYS A 64 5.60 4.88 11.84
C CYS A 64 6.23 5.57 13.06
N TYR A 65 5.93 6.85 13.21
CA TYR A 65 6.59 7.67 14.24
C TYR A 65 5.98 7.51 15.63
N THR A 66 4.95 6.68 15.76
CA THR A 66 4.35 6.45 17.07
C THR A 66 4.69 5.08 17.65
N ASN A 67 4.65 4.03 16.84
CA ASN A 67 4.71 2.67 17.38
C ASN A 67 5.62 1.71 16.63
N CYS A 68 5.41 1.58 15.31
CA CYS A 68 6.01 0.46 14.57
C CYS A 68 7.41 0.75 14.05
N GLN A 69 7.80 2.03 14.00
CA GLN A 69 9.10 2.47 13.52
C GLN A 69 9.29 2.13 12.04
N ALA A 70 10.53 1.81 11.62
CA ALA A 70 10.83 1.59 10.21
C ALA A 70 10.33 0.22 9.75
N MET A 71 9.68 0.19 8.58
CA MET A 71 9.16 -1.04 8.02
C MET A 71 9.35 -1.03 6.50
N SER A 72 9.80 -2.17 5.94
CA SER A 72 9.70 -2.33 4.50
C SER A 72 8.23 -2.47 4.11
N PRO A 73 7.88 -2.30 2.83
CA PRO A 73 6.49 -2.54 2.41
C PRO A 73 5.99 -3.93 2.75
N PHE A 74 6.87 -4.94 2.70
CA PHE A 74 6.48 -6.31 3.09
C PHE A 74 6.16 -6.38 4.58
N THR A 75 7.01 -5.81 5.41
CA THR A 75 6.80 -5.81 6.85
C THR A 75 5.55 -5.01 7.23
N PHE A 76 5.33 -3.89 6.55
CA PHE A 76 4.13 -3.08 6.77
C PHE A 76 2.87 -3.90 6.53
N LEU A 77 2.82 -4.63 5.41
CA LEU A 77 1.62 -5.39 5.08
C LEU A 77 1.39 -6.54 6.05
N LYS A 78 2.46 -7.21 6.48
CA LYS A 78 2.34 -8.22 7.54
C LYS A 78 1.76 -7.62 8.82
N GLN A 79 2.29 -6.48 9.23
CA GLN A 79 1.83 -5.80 10.43
C GLN A 79 0.36 -5.39 10.31
N TYR A 80 -0.06 -4.96 9.13
CA TYR A 80 -1.44 -4.62 8.85
C TYR A 80 -2.37 -5.80 9.12
N TYR A 81 -2.01 -6.98 8.61
CA TYR A 81 -2.81 -8.17 8.84
C TYR A 81 -2.81 -8.59 10.31
N GLU A 82 -1.64 -8.55 10.95
CA GLU A 82 -1.50 -8.99 12.33
C GLU A 82 -2.29 -8.11 13.29
N THR A 83 -2.30 -6.82 13.05
CA THR A 83 -3.09 -5.90 13.88
C THR A 83 -4.58 -6.24 13.81
N ARG A 84 -5.04 -6.74 12.67
CA ARG A 84 -6.46 -7.07 12.46
C ARG A 84 -6.79 -8.52 12.76
N SER A 85 -5.81 -9.28 13.23
CA SER A 85 -5.97 -10.72 13.49
C SER A 85 -6.49 -11.46 12.27
N ILE A 86 -6.04 -11.03 11.10
CA ILE A 86 -6.39 -11.69 9.84
C ILE A 86 -5.31 -12.71 9.52
N GLU A 87 -5.72 -13.96 9.32
CA GLU A 87 -4.79 -14.98 8.86
C GLU A 87 -4.34 -14.64 7.44
N TYR A 88 -3.05 -14.79 7.19
CA TYR A 88 -2.51 -14.47 5.88
C TYR A 88 -1.47 -15.50 5.49
N ASP A 89 -1.34 -15.68 4.18
CA ASP A 89 -0.30 -16.52 3.59
C ASP A 89 0.78 -15.59 3.06
N TRP A 90 2.03 -15.81 3.47
CA TRP A 90 3.12 -14.92 3.07
C TRP A 90 3.19 -14.76 1.56
N TYR A 91 3.14 -15.87 0.83
CA TYR A 91 3.34 -15.80 -0.62
C TYR A 91 2.17 -15.10 -1.32
N ASN A 92 0.93 -15.48 -0.99
CA ASN A 92 -0.23 -14.95 -1.70
C ASN A 92 -0.68 -13.59 -1.21
N ASP A 93 -0.64 -13.37 0.10
CA ASP A 93 -1.25 -12.17 0.69
C ASP A 93 -0.25 -11.05 0.93
N VAL A 94 1.04 -11.35 0.98
CA VAL A 94 2.06 -10.32 1.18
C VAL A 94 2.95 -10.20 -0.05
N TYR A 95 3.65 -11.27 -0.41
CA TYR A 95 4.62 -11.19 -1.52
C TYR A 95 3.95 -10.83 -2.84
N GLN A 96 2.90 -11.56 -3.20
CA GLN A 96 2.21 -11.32 -4.48
C GLN A 96 1.54 -9.95 -4.52
N VAL A 97 0.99 -9.50 -3.39
CA VAL A 97 0.35 -8.19 -3.33
C VAL A 97 1.38 -7.08 -3.59
N ILE A 98 2.53 -7.17 -2.93
CA ILE A 98 3.58 -6.16 -3.12
C ILE A 98 4.19 -6.27 -4.53
N LEU A 99 4.39 -7.49 -5.02
CA LEU A 99 4.90 -7.69 -6.38
C LEU A 99 3.97 -7.07 -7.42
N ASN A 100 2.68 -7.33 -7.30
CA ASN A 100 1.70 -6.76 -8.22
C ASN A 100 1.67 -5.24 -8.13
N CYS A 101 1.80 -4.71 -6.93
CA CYS A 101 1.87 -3.27 -6.72
C CYS A 101 3.09 -2.67 -7.41
N SER A 102 4.24 -3.35 -7.32
CA SER A 102 5.48 -2.86 -7.93
C SER A 102 5.40 -2.83 -9.46
N ASN A 103 4.57 -3.70 -10.04
CA ASN A 103 4.38 -3.77 -11.48
C ASN A 103 3.18 -2.96 -11.96
N PHE A 104 2.50 -2.29 -11.05
CA PHE A 104 1.32 -1.49 -11.38
C PHE A 104 1.69 -0.36 -12.34
N ASN A 105 0.89 -0.20 -13.40
CA ASN A 105 1.02 0.90 -14.33
C ASN A 105 -0.21 1.78 -14.18
N PRO A 106 -0.09 2.99 -13.61
CA PRO A 106 -1.27 3.84 -13.36
C PRO A 106 -2.09 4.12 -14.60
N LEU A 107 -1.44 4.38 -15.74
CA LEU A 107 -2.16 4.69 -16.98
C LEU A 107 -2.90 3.47 -17.50
N PHE A 108 -2.23 2.32 -17.49
CA PHE A 108 -2.82 1.09 -17.97
C PHE A 108 -3.99 0.66 -17.09
N SER A 109 -3.78 0.70 -15.79
CA SER A 109 -4.82 0.32 -14.83
C SER A 109 -6.04 1.23 -14.93
N PHE A 110 -5.82 2.53 -15.10
CA PHE A 110 -6.91 3.48 -15.26
C PHE A 110 -7.74 3.15 -16.49
N SER A 111 -7.09 2.82 -17.59
CA SER A 111 -7.78 2.46 -18.83
C SER A 111 -8.63 1.20 -18.67
N ILE A 112 -8.09 0.21 -17.97
CA ILE A 112 -8.81 -1.03 -17.71
C ILE A 112 -10.03 -0.77 -16.83
N GLU A 113 -9.89 0.02 -15.80
CA GLU A 113 -11.01 0.34 -14.93
C GLU A 113 -12.14 1.02 -15.69
N ARG A 114 -11.80 1.95 -16.57
CA ARG A 114 -12.81 2.62 -17.39
C ARG A 114 -13.54 1.64 -18.29
N TYR A 115 -12.81 0.73 -18.89
CA TYR A 115 -13.40 -0.29 -19.75
C TYR A 115 -14.35 -1.19 -18.96
N GLU A 116 -13.90 -1.63 -17.79
CA GLU A 116 -14.71 -2.51 -16.97
C GLU A 116 -15.98 -1.83 -16.47
N LYS A 117 -15.89 -0.56 -16.10
CA LYS A 117 -17.06 0.20 -15.69
C LYS A 117 -18.08 0.33 -16.80
N LYS A 118 -17.63 0.58 -18.02
CA LYS A 118 -18.50 0.63 -19.18
C LYS A 118 -19.20 -0.70 -19.41
N ARG A 119 -18.45 -1.78 -19.31
CA ARG A 119 -18.99 -3.10 -19.52
C ARG A 119 -20.04 -3.44 -18.48
N ASP A 120 -19.80 -3.11 -17.23
CA ASP A 120 -20.76 -3.34 -16.16
C ASP A 120 -22.06 -2.57 -16.40
N ASN A 121 -21.94 -1.34 -16.87
CA ASN A 121 -23.12 -0.54 -17.18
C ASN A 121 -23.94 -1.14 -18.31
N TYR A 122 -23.27 -1.75 -19.27
CA TYR A 122 -23.97 -2.42 -20.38
C TYR A 122 -24.71 -3.67 -19.93
N ILE A 123 -24.13 -4.40 -19.01
CA ILE A 123 -24.70 -5.66 -18.55
C ILE A 123 -25.95 -5.41 -17.71
N ARG A 124 -26.00 -4.29 -17.04
CA ARG A 124 -27.16 -3.92 -16.26
C ARG A 124 -28.27 -3.41 -17.16
#